data_4630b36f68d0c0d6db21af47cd4590e3
#
_entry.id   4630b36f68d0c0d6db21af47cd4590e3
#
_cell.length_a   1.000
_cell.length_b   1.000
_cell.length_c   1.000
_cell.angle_alpha   90.00
_cell.angle_beta   90.00
_cell.angle_gamma   90.00
#
_symmetry.space_group_name_H-M   'P 1'
#
loop_
_entity.id
_entity.type
_entity.pdbx_description
1 polymer ?
#
loop_
_entity_poly.entity_id
_entity_poly.type
_entity_poly.pdbx_seq_one_letter_code
_entity_poly.pdbx_strand_id
1 'polypeptide(L)'
;MKHRIARLGLLTAAIGLSAVALAQNVPAQFVVTGKAAEKLQDYSTLNLATAQRIAETCERLVTAHGGGQHSIIFLDKEGNHIYYDRMDGQGYTNVVTPEMKALTALRTRAPSVIIQNIVAQNPEMEAYEVQLGRYPVEGGIPIVIDHQMIGVVGTGGYPPKPPEWEDEICAHKAMLEVIGPSVPPLPEVVKQQRPANRGTLPTPTFGTSTPPKSSLSSDFVVTGAGAAHIFDANQISLASAKKLVRACRDWAAAKGATMSAYVLDNAGEMVHMERMDGQISNDVHTALLKAQTALKLREPTSIRGTQMLNAGRPSPRNLGPNMFNFYLDSGGIPIVVDGQMVGAVGVSGFDGGQDENCAIEGLKAAFGDHALLPVYGPAGAGRGPAPAPSAQR
;
A
#
# COMPACT_ATOMS: atom_id res chain seq x y z
N MET A 1 60.89 -62.29 2.60
CA MET A 1 60.16 -61.32 3.41
C MET A 1 59.25 -60.46 2.48
N LYS A 2 57.95 -60.75 2.47
CA LYS A 2 56.99 -60.12 1.59
C LYS A 2 56.07 -59.23 2.47
N HIS A 3 56.22 -57.90 2.34
CA HIS A 3 55.32 -56.94 3.01
C HIS A 3 54.03 -56.81 2.21
N ARG A 4 52.91 -57.21 2.83
CA ARG A 4 51.55 -56.91 2.35
C ARG A 4 51.16 -55.56 2.86
N ILE A 5 50.94 -54.57 1.95
CA ILE A 5 50.33 -53.26 2.25
C ILE A 5 48.85 -53.51 2.16
N ALA A 6 48.17 -53.33 3.31
CA ALA A 6 46.73 -53.33 3.39
C ALA A 6 46.23 -51.91 2.95
N ARG A 7 45.43 -51.84 1.89
CA ARG A 7 44.74 -50.65 1.49
C ARG A 7 43.52 -50.46 2.38
N LEU A 8 43.57 -49.42 3.24
CA LEU A 8 42.42 -48.92 3.99
C LEU A 8 41.55 -48.11 3.04
N GLY A 9 40.38 -48.62 2.69
CA GLY A 9 39.40 -47.90 1.94
C GLY A 9 38.70 -46.86 2.87
N LEU A 10 38.90 -45.59 2.59
CA LEU A 10 38.11 -44.50 3.22
C LEU A 10 36.70 -44.58 2.64
N LEU A 11 35.72 -45.00 3.44
CA LEU A 11 34.31 -44.76 3.20
C LEU A 11 34.02 -43.30 3.58
N THR A 12 33.95 -42.45 2.59
CA THR A 12 33.34 -41.10 2.76
C THR A 12 31.83 -41.28 2.90
N ALA A 13 31.34 -41.29 4.13
CA ALA A 13 29.92 -41.14 4.40
C ALA A 13 29.53 -39.70 4.02
N ALA A 14 28.84 -39.57 2.89
CA ALA A 14 28.15 -38.35 2.55
C ALA A 14 27.00 -38.16 3.56
N ILE A 15 27.25 -37.33 4.58
CA ILE A 15 26.18 -36.83 5.46
C ILE A 15 25.39 -35.87 4.59
N GLY A 16 24.33 -36.40 3.96
CA GLY A 16 23.28 -35.56 3.39
C GLY A 16 22.67 -34.76 4.52
N LEU A 17 23.03 -33.47 4.61
CA LEU A 17 22.24 -32.53 5.35
C LEU A 17 20.86 -32.48 4.65
N SER A 18 19.96 -33.33 5.10
CA SER A 18 18.53 -33.12 4.92
C SER A 18 18.25 -31.79 5.65
N ALA A 19 18.15 -30.71 4.89
CA ALA A 19 17.50 -29.51 5.40
C ALA A 19 16.15 -30.00 5.93
N VAL A 20 16.01 -30.04 7.23
CA VAL A 20 14.72 -30.20 7.89
C VAL A 20 13.95 -28.95 7.44
N ALA A 21 13.14 -29.11 6.40
CA ALA A 21 12.11 -28.16 6.10
C ALA A 21 11.27 -28.09 7.39
N LEU A 22 11.47 -27.06 8.17
CA LEU A 22 10.56 -26.72 9.25
C LEU A 22 9.19 -26.68 8.57
N ALA A 23 8.35 -27.64 8.90
CA ALA A 23 7.05 -27.79 8.30
C ALA A 23 6.32 -26.47 8.52
N GLN A 24 6.12 -25.75 7.43
CA GLN A 24 5.34 -24.52 7.43
C GLN A 24 3.90 -24.97 7.73
N ASN A 25 3.43 -24.72 8.95
CA ASN A 25 2.10 -25.15 9.37
C ASN A 25 0.99 -24.30 8.71
N VAL A 26 1.37 -23.12 8.17
CA VAL A 26 0.42 -22.25 7.48
C VAL A 26 0.16 -22.81 6.07
N PRO A 27 -1.12 -23.01 5.68
CA PRO A 27 -1.46 -23.47 4.34
C PRO A 27 -0.88 -22.56 3.25
N ALA A 28 -0.29 -23.18 2.22
CA ALA A 28 0.46 -22.50 1.15
C ALA A 28 -0.37 -21.42 0.41
N GLN A 29 -1.67 -21.55 0.40
CA GLN A 29 -2.58 -20.58 -0.23
C GLN A 29 -2.60 -19.21 0.44
N PHE A 30 -2.12 -19.09 1.68
CA PHE A 30 -2.14 -17.83 2.45
C PHE A 30 -0.80 -17.11 2.51
N VAL A 31 0.26 -17.77 2.10
CA VAL A 31 1.63 -17.25 2.20
C VAL A 31 2.32 -17.23 0.84
N VAL A 32 3.40 -16.46 0.75
CA VAL A 32 4.25 -16.45 -0.43
C VAL A 32 4.97 -17.81 -0.57
N THR A 33 4.95 -18.40 -1.76
CA THR A 33 5.51 -19.72 -2.04
C THR A 33 6.36 -19.75 -3.31
N GLY A 34 7.04 -20.88 -3.56
CA GLY A 34 7.84 -21.10 -4.77
C GLY A 34 9.02 -20.15 -4.88
N LYS A 35 9.37 -19.76 -6.10
CA LYS A 35 10.51 -18.87 -6.38
C LYS A 35 10.38 -17.48 -5.74
N ALA A 36 9.15 -17.00 -5.54
CA ALA A 36 8.92 -15.74 -4.86
C ALA A 36 9.39 -15.80 -3.40
N ALA A 37 9.19 -16.94 -2.73
CA ALA A 37 9.61 -17.14 -1.34
C ALA A 37 11.14 -17.23 -1.18
N GLU A 38 11.88 -17.61 -2.22
CA GLU A 38 13.35 -17.69 -2.18
C GLU A 38 14.02 -16.34 -1.93
N LYS A 39 13.33 -15.23 -2.27
CA LYS A 39 13.80 -13.87 -2.05
C LYS A 39 13.46 -13.32 -0.66
N LEU A 40 12.62 -14.01 0.09
CA LEU A 40 12.17 -13.60 1.42
C LEU A 40 13.06 -14.26 2.47
N GLN A 41 13.40 -13.52 3.51
CA GLN A 41 14.07 -14.07 4.68
C GLN A 41 13.13 -14.84 5.61
N ASP A 42 11.83 -14.67 5.41
CA ASP A 42 10.75 -15.29 6.17
C ASP A 42 9.80 -16.07 5.24
N TYR A 43 9.65 -17.35 5.53
CA TYR A 43 8.85 -18.28 4.72
C TYR A 43 7.34 -18.23 5.02
N SER A 44 6.93 -17.47 6.04
CA SER A 44 5.52 -17.34 6.43
C SER A 44 5.03 -15.89 6.31
N THR A 45 5.21 -15.28 5.16
CA THR A 45 4.71 -13.93 4.84
C THR A 45 3.38 -14.01 4.10
N LEU A 46 2.40 -13.19 4.52
CA LEU A 46 1.10 -13.02 3.86
C LEU A 46 1.31 -12.73 2.37
N ASN A 47 0.60 -13.43 1.49
CA ASN A 47 0.64 -13.18 0.07
C ASN A 47 -0.36 -12.10 -0.36
N LEU A 48 -0.08 -11.45 -1.51
CA LEU A 48 -0.90 -10.39 -2.08
C LEU A 48 -2.35 -10.84 -2.33
N ALA A 49 -2.54 -12.05 -2.87
CA ALA A 49 -3.88 -12.53 -3.22
C ALA A 49 -4.80 -12.67 -1.99
N THR A 50 -4.26 -13.11 -0.86
CA THR A 50 -5.03 -13.20 0.40
C THR A 50 -5.32 -11.82 0.96
N ALA A 51 -4.34 -10.91 0.98
CA ALA A 51 -4.54 -9.53 1.43
C ALA A 51 -5.64 -8.84 0.60
N GLN A 52 -5.58 -8.95 -0.72
CA GLN A 52 -6.57 -8.39 -1.64
C GLN A 52 -7.98 -8.96 -1.39
N ARG A 53 -8.11 -10.28 -1.23
CA ARG A 53 -9.41 -10.91 -0.96
C ARG A 53 -10.01 -10.46 0.37
N ILE A 54 -9.19 -10.30 1.41
CA ILE A 54 -9.66 -9.78 2.71
C ILE A 54 -10.11 -8.33 2.55
N ALA A 55 -9.36 -7.48 1.84
CA ALA A 55 -9.74 -6.09 1.58
C ALA A 55 -11.05 -5.97 0.82
N GLU A 56 -11.19 -6.68 -0.30
CA GLU A 56 -12.41 -6.67 -1.12
C GLU A 56 -13.62 -7.22 -0.35
N THR A 57 -13.41 -8.21 0.51
CA THR A 57 -14.48 -8.74 1.39
C THR A 57 -14.89 -7.72 2.44
N CYS A 58 -13.93 -7.04 3.10
CA CYS A 58 -14.21 -5.97 4.06
C CYS A 58 -14.98 -4.81 3.38
N GLU A 59 -14.54 -4.36 2.20
CA GLU A 59 -15.19 -3.31 1.41
C GLU A 59 -16.67 -3.68 1.09
N ARG A 60 -16.91 -4.92 0.66
CA ARG A 60 -18.24 -5.45 0.41
C ARG A 60 -19.10 -5.47 1.68
N LEU A 61 -18.56 -5.93 2.80
CA LEU A 61 -19.25 -6.00 4.08
C LEU A 61 -19.62 -4.60 4.58
N VAL A 62 -18.74 -3.63 4.51
CA VAL A 62 -18.98 -2.24 4.90
C VAL A 62 -20.06 -1.61 4.03
N THR A 63 -19.99 -1.82 2.73
CA THR A 63 -20.97 -1.31 1.77
C THR A 63 -22.36 -1.89 2.05
N ALA A 64 -22.44 -3.21 2.30
CA ALA A 64 -23.71 -3.90 2.62
C ALA A 64 -24.30 -3.46 3.97
N HIS A 65 -23.46 -3.03 4.92
CA HIS A 65 -23.90 -2.61 6.26
C HIS A 65 -24.41 -1.16 6.33
N GLY A 66 -24.56 -0.48 5.24
CA GLY A 66 -25.14 0.87 5.20
C GLY A 66 -24.17 1.95 4.77
N GLY A 67 -23.08 1.56 4.11
CA GLY A 67 -22.30 2.48 3.30
C GLY A 67 -21.35 3.38 4.08
N GLY A 68 -20.51 2.83 4.93
CA GLY A 68 -19.33 3.53 5.44
C GLY A 68 -18.21 3.52 4.39
N GLN A 69 -17.26 4.42 4.57
CA GLN A 69 -16.00 4.40 3.83
C GLN A 69 -14.89 3.99 4.79
N HIS A 70 -13.93 3.23 4.31
CA HIS A 70 -12.79 2.84 5.12
C HIS A 70 -11.51 2.87 4.30
N SER A 71 -10.40 2.89 5.00
CA SER A 71 -9.08 2.56 4.46
C SER A 71 -8.61 1.28 5.14
N ILE A 72 -7.95 0.41 4.40
CA ILE A 72 -7.41 -0.86 4.87
C ILE A 72 -5.99 -1.06 4.36
N ILE A 73 -5.10 -1.48 5.25
CA ILE A 73 -3.70 -1.77 4.92
C ILE A 73 -3.29 -3.13 5.43
N PHE A 74 -2.43 -3.79 4.67
CA PHE A 74 -1.77 -5.04 5.07
C PHE A 74 -0.27 -4.85 5.08
N LEU A 75 0.35 -5.25 6.18
CA LEU A 75 1.81 -5.23 6.33
C LEU A 75 2.34 -6.65 6.54
N ASP A 76 3.56 -6.88 6.07
CA ASP A 76 4.31 -8.08 6.43
C ASP A 76 4.84 -8.00 7.87
N LYS A 77 5.59 -9.01 8.31
CA LYS A 77 6.13 -9.08 9.67
C LYS A 77 7.26 -8.09 9.93
N GLU A 78 7.85 -7.52 8.90
CA GLU A 78 8.85 -6.47 8.95
C GLU A 78 8.23 -5.06 8.92
N GLY A 79 6.92 -4.97 8.69
CA GLY A 79 6.19 -3.70 8.61
C GLY A 79 6.15 -3.07 7.21
N ASN A 80 6.54 -3.81 6.17
CA ASN A 80 6.45 -3.31 4.80
C ASN A 80 5.03 -3.51 4.25
N HIS A 81 4.58 -2.58 3.43
CA HIS A 81 3.27 -2.65 2.79
C HIS A 81 3.18 -3.83 1.83
N ILE A 82 2.03 -4.55 1.87
CA ILE A 82 1.64 -5.60 0.93
C ILE A 82 0.50 -5.10 0.04
N TYR A 83 -0.52 -4.50 0.66
CA TYR A 83 -1.72 -4.03 -0.02
C TYR A 83 -2.35 -2.87 0.74
N TYR A 84 -2.91 -1.90 0.02
CA TYR A 84 -3.65 -0.79 0.57
C TYR A 84 -4.79 -0.37 -0.34
N ASP A 85 -5.95 -0.11 0.27
CA ASP A 85 -7.09 0.53 -0.37
C ASP A 85 -7.63 1.67 0.49
N ARG A 86 -7.95 2.77 -0.15
CA ARG A 86 -8.72 3.88 0.41
C ARG A 86 -10.01 4.06 -0.37
N MET A 87 -11.16 3.76 0.25
CA MET A 87 -12.45 4.04 -0.36
C MET A 87 -12.62 5.54 -0.61
N ASP A 88 -13.31 5.88 -1.69
CA ASP A 88 -13.53 7.27 -2.10
C ASP A 88 -14.21 8.08 -1.00
N GLY A 89 -13.70 9.28 -0.72
CA GLY A 89 -14.23 10.17 0.29
C GLY A 89 -13.65 10.02 1.69
N GLN A 90 -12.65 9.16 1.90
CA GLN A 90 -11.94 9.10 3.17
C GLN A 90 -11.10 10.35 3.43
N GLY A 91 -11.24 10.91 4.62
CA GLY A 91 -10.45 12.04 5.08
C GLY A 91 -9.04 11.62 5.51
N TYR A 92 -8.14 12.61 5.59
CA TYR A 92 -6.71 12.43 5.88
C TYR A 92 -6.42 11.55 7.10
N THR A 93 -7.12 11.77 8.22
CA THR A 93 -6.90 10.97 9.45
C THR A 93 -7.04 9.48 9.19
N ASN A 94 -8.03 9.10 8.38
CA ASN A 94 -8.31 7.71 8.07
C ASN A 94 -7.42 7.15 6.94
N VAL A 95 -6.57 7.97 6.34
CA VAL A 95 -5.51 7.51 5.44
C VAL A 95 -4.31 6.99 6.22
N VAL A 96 -3.94 7.70 7.30
CA VAL A 96 -2.73 7.39 8.08
C VAL A 96 -2.98 6.45 9.28
N THR A 97 -4.15 6.53 9.91
CA THR A 97 -4.41 5.75 11.13
C THR A 97 -4.47 4.22 10.90
N PRO A 98 -4.90 3.67 9.76
CA PRO A 98 -4.81 2.23 9.51
C PRO A 98 -3.40 1.68 9.66
N GLU A 99 -2.40 2.37 9.13
CA GLU A 99 -1.00 1.95 9.26
C GLU A 99 -0.52 2.02 10.71
N MET A 100 -0.86 3.08 11.44
CA MET A 100 -0.52 3.20 12.87
C MET A 100 -1.13 2.08 13.70
N LYS A 101 -2.37 1.67 13.40
CA LYS A 101 -3.07 0.57 14.05
C LYS A 101 -2.44 -0.79 13.68
N ALA A 102 -2.13 -1.01 12.40
CA ALA A 102 -1.43 -2.20 11.94
C ALA A 102 -0.05 -2.35 12.60
N LEU A 103 0.75 -1.26 12.66
CA LEU A 103 2.04 -1.26 13.33
C LEU A 103 1.91 -1.51 14.84
N THR A 104 0.83 -1.04 15.47
CA THR A 104 0.55 -1.36 16.86
C THR A 104 0.32 -2.86 17.04
N ALA A 105 -0.53 -3.46 16.21
CA ALA A 105 -0.78 -4.90 16.23
C ALA A 105 0.49 -5.72 15.94
N LEU A 106 1.33 -5.26 15.02
CA LEU A 106 2.61 -5.89 14.70
C LEU A 106 3.56 -5.90 15.91
N ARG A 107 3.74 -4.76 16.56
CA ARG A 107 4.65 -4.58 17.70
C ARG A 107 4.21 -5.32 18.95
N THR A 108 2.89 -5.37 19.19
CA THR A 108 2.31 -6.02 20.36
C THR A 108 1.99 -7.49 20.14
N ARG A 109 1.94 -7.94 18.87
CA ARG A 109 1.45 -9.27 18.46
C ARG A 109 0.04 -9.56 18.96
N ALA A 110 -0.77 -8.52 19.09
CA ALA A 110 -2.11 -8.57 19.62
C ALA A 110 -2.99 -7.51 18.92
N PRO A 111 -4.31 -7.68 18.88
CA PRO A 111 -5.21 -6.65 18.36
C PRO A 111 -4.99 -5.30 19.08
N SER A 112 -4.99 -4.20 18.33
CA SER A 112 -4.74 -2.86 18.88
C SER A 112 -5.79 -2.42 19.90
N VAL A 113 -6.97 -3.00 19.87
CA VAL A 113 -8.01 -2.82 20.90
C VAL A 113 -7.53 -3.15 22.31
N ILE A 114 -6.56 -4.03 22.48
CA ILE A 114 -5.97 -4.32 23.80
C ILE A 114 -5.30 -3.09 24.37
N ILE A 115 -4.55 -2.34 23.54
CA ILE A 115 -3.91 -1.09 23.97
C ILE A 115 -4.98 -0.02 24.24
N GLN A 116 -6.02 0.05 23.41
CA GLN A 116 -7.18 0.92 23.69
C GLN A 116 -7.81 0.61 25.05
N ASN A 117 -8.02 -0.68 25.35
CA ASN A 117 -8.62 -1.11 26.62
C ASN A 117 -7.72 -0.77 27.83
N ILE A 118 -6.40 -0.89 27.70
CA ILE A 118 -5.43 -0.50 28.73
C ILE A 118 -5.56 1.00 29.02
N VAL A 119 -5.55 1.83 27.97
CA VAL A 119 -5.68 3.29 28.08
C VAL A 119 -7.07 3.69 28.59
N ALA A 120 -8.12 2.96 28.19
CA ALA A 120 -9.47 3.21 28.68
C ALA A 120 -9.61 3.00 30.19
N GLN A 121 -8.89 2.00 30.74
CA GLN A 121 -8.88 1.70 32.17
C GLN A 121 -7.85 2.54 32.95
N ASN A 122 -6.77 2.93 32.29
CA ASN A 122 -5.66 3.69 32.89
C ASN A 122 -5.26 4.85 31.94
N PRO A 123 -5.97 5.98 31.98
CA PRO A 123 -5.74 7.09 31.03
C PRO A 123 -4.32 7.68 31.07
N GLU A 124 -3.61 7.55 32.21
CA GLU A 124 -2.22 7.96 32.33
C GLU A 124 -1.26 7.15 31.46
N MET A 125 -1.67 5.98 30.98
CA MET A 125 -0.87 5.15 30.09
C MET A 125 -0.87 5.65 28.63
N GLU A 126 -1.78 6.56 28.26
CA GLU A 126 -1.89 7.03 26.87
C GLU A 126 -0.57 7.62 26.34
N ALA A 127 0.04 8.52 27.11
CA ALA A 127 1.31 9.15 26.73
C ALA A 127 2.44 8.12 26.59
N TYR A 128 2.47 7.12 27.47
CA TYR A 128 3.45 6.04 27.44
C TYR A 128 3.29 5.17 26.18
N GLU A 129 2.08 4.74 25.87
CA GLU A 129 1.80 3.91 24.70
C GLU A 129 2.13 4.66 23.38
N VAL A 130 1.78 5.95 23.30
CA VAL A 130 2.11 6.79 22.15
C VAL A 130 3.63 6.97 22.01
N GLN A 131 4.37 7.16 23.09
CA GLN A 131 5.84 7.24 23.04
C GLN A 131 6.50 5.94 22.56
N LEU A 132 5.88 4.79 22.82
CA LEU A 132 6.30 3.50 22.28
C LEU A 132 5.90 3.30 20.81
N GLY A 133 5.29 4.30 20.20
CA GLY A 133 4.79 4.24 18.81
C GLY A 133 3.60 3.30 18.66
N ARG A 134 2.80 3.14 19.73
CA ARG A 134 1.56 2.37 19.72
C ARG A 134 0.38 3.31 19.66
N TYR A 135 -0.51 3.09 18.70
CA TYR A 135 -1.72 3.91 18.55
C TYR A 135 -2.87 3.24 19.32
N PRO A 136 -3.38 3.85 20.41
CA PRO A 136 -4.31 3.21 21.34
C PRO A 136 -5.76 3.28 20.85
N VAL A 137 -5.99 2.77 19.64
CA VAL A 137 -7.32 2.72 18.99
C VAL A 137 -7.48 1.38 18.29
N GLU A 138 -8.68 0.82 18.36
CA GLU A 138 -9.04 -0.43 17.66
C GLU A 138 -8.88 -0.32 16.14
N GLY A 139 -8.79 -1.46 15.47
CA GLY A 139 -8.69 -1.55 14.01
C GLY A 139 -7.39 -2.19 13.50
N GLY A 140 -6.41 -2.46 14.38
CA GLY A 140 -5.22 -3.22 14.02
C GLY A 140 -5.32 -4.66 14.50
N ILE A 141 -5.16 -5.65 13.60
CA ILE A 141 -5.31 -7.07 13.91
C ILE A 141 -4.13 -7.86 13.35
N PRO A 142 -3.45 -8.72 14.16
CA PRO A 142 -2.49 -9.66 13.63
C PRO A 142 -3.22 -10.77 12.84
N ILE A 143 -2.66 -11.12 11.68
CA ILE A 143 -3.15 -12.23 10.87
C ILE A 143 -2.40 -13.48 11.32
N VAL A 144 -3.11 -14.33 12.07
CA VAL A 144 -2.54 -15.53 12.69
C VAL A 144 -3.25 -16.76 12.13
N ILE A 145 -2.48 -17.73 11.66
CA ILE A 145 -2.95 -19.02 11.16
C ILE A 145 -2.11 -20.10 11.83
N ASP A 146 -2.75 -21.08 12.45
CA ASP A 146 -2.09 -22.17 13.16
C ASP A 146 -0.98 -21.68 14.12
N HIS A 147 -1.32 -20.66 14.92
CA HIS A 147 -0.42 -20.02 15.89
C HIS A 147 0.77 -19.24 15.28
N GLN A 148 0.82 -19.08 13.96
CA GLN A 148 1.86 -18.31 13.28
C GLN A 148 1.30 -16.98 12.76
N MET A 149 1.91 -15.88 13.16
CA MET A 149 1.61 -14.57 12.59
C MET A 149 2.29 -14.45 11.22
N ILE A 150 1.50 -14.19 10.17
CA ILE A 150 1.97 -14.06 8.79
C ILE A 150 1.97 -12.63 8.27
N GLY A 151 1.39 -11.72 9.01
CA GLY A 151 1.27 -10.29 8.72
C GLY A 151 0.29 -9.63 9.66
N VAL A 152 -0.06 -8.40 9.38
CA VAL A 152 -1.06 -7.63 10.13
C VAL A 152 -1.97 -6.87 9.17
N VAL A 153 -3.17 -6.58 9.61
CA VAL A 153 -4.12 -5.70 8.92
C VAL A 153 -4.44 -4.51 9.83
N GLY A 154 -4.60 -3.33 9.23
CA GLY A 154 -5.10 -2.14 9.90
C GLY A 154 -6.26 -1.54 9.13
N THR A 155 -7.28 -1.10 9.84
CA THR A 155 -8.47 -0.46 9.28
C THR A 155 -8.79 0.85 9.99
N GLY A 156 -9.39 1.79 9.27
CA GLY A 156 -9.82 3.06 9.84
C GLY A 156 -10.88 3.73 8.99
N GLY A 157 -11.70 4.54 9.64
CA GLY A 157 -12.62 5.42 8.95
C GLY A 157 -14.07 5.05 8.95
N TYR A 158 -14.45 3.92 9.49
CA TYR A 158 -15.84 3.55 9.61
C TYR A 158 -16.51 4.37 10.73
N PRO A 159 -17.51 5.21 10.45
CA PRO A 159 -18.24 5.88 11.52
C PRO A 159 -18.96 4.80 12.35
N PRO A 160 -18.84 4.83 13.68
CA PRO A 160 -19.57 3.90 14.53
C PRO A 160 -21.06 4.09 14.31
N LYS A 161 -21.66 3.21 13.53
CA LYS A 161 -23.11 2.99 13.54
C LYS A 161 -23.38 1.78 14.42
N PRO A 162 -24.56 1.67 15.03
CA PRO A 162 -24.76 1.16 16.39
C PRO A 162 -23.92 -0.06 16.69
N PRO A 163 -23.63 -0.33 17.92
CA PRO A 163 -22.37 -0.64 18.59
C PRO A 163 -21.57 -1.84 18.08
N GLU A 164 -21.90 -2.35 16.92
CA GLU A 164 -21.45 -3.65 16.41
C GLU A 164 -20.45 -3.55 15.25
N TRP A 165 -20.13 -2.35 14.78
CA TRP A 165 -19.26 -2.13 13.63
C TRP A 165 -18.17 -1.07 13.92
N GLU A 166 -17.23 -1.47 14.75
CA GLU A 166 -16.00 -0.73 14.96
C GLU A 166 -15.01 -1.05 13.84
N ASP A 167 -13.96 -0.26 13.69
CA ASP A 167 -13.01 -0.34 12.57
C ASP A 167 -12.48 -1.75 12.31
N GLU A 168 -12.25 -2.54 13.35
CA GLU A 168 -11.69 -3.90 13.22
C GLU A 168 -12.71 -4.97 12.81
N ILE A 169 -14.00 -4.72 12.97
CA ILE A 169 -15.03 -5.74 12.77
C ILE A 169 -15.08 -6.20 11.32
N CYS A 170 -14.98 -5.26 10.35
CA CYS A 170 -15.01 -5.65 8.95
C CYS A 170 -13.79 -6.49 8.57
N ALA A 171 -12.60 -6.13 9.01
CA ALA A 171 -11.39 -6.89 8.73
C ALA A 171 -11.44 -8.28 9.36
N HIS A 172 -11.91 -8.38 10.61
CA HIS A 172 -12.05 -9.67 11.29
C HIS A 172 -13.07 -10.59 10.60
N LYS A 173 -14.26 -10.07 10.26
CA LYS A 173 -15.26 -10.85 9.52
C LYS A 173 -14.75 -11.26 8.14
N ALA A 174 -14.03 -10.38 7.45
CA ALA A 174 -13.41 -10.71 6.17
C ALA A 174 -12.34 -11.81 6.31
N MET A 175 -11.54 -11.77 7.38
CA MET A 175 -10.57 -12.84 7.65
C MET A 175 -11.27 -14.17 7.95
N LEU A 176 -12.36 -14.18 8.71
CA LEU A 176 -13.14 -15.40 8.95
C LEU A 176 -13.70 -15.97 7.65
N GLU A 177 -14.15 -15.12 6.72
CA GLU A 177 -14.69 -15.58 5.42
C GLU A 177 -13.58 -16.10 4.48
N VAL A 178 -12.40 -15.46 4.47
CA VAL A 178 -11.31 -15.77 3.53
C VAL A 178 -10.39 -16.87 4.04
N ILE A 179 -10.05 -16.85 5.33
CA ILE A 179 -9.10 -17.77 5.98
C ILE A 179 -9.86 -18.91 6.68
N GLY A 180 -10.96 -18.59 7.36
CA GLY A 180 -11.76 -19.55 8.07
C GLY A 180 -11.63 -19.50 9.60
N PRO A 181 -12.06 -20.56 10.31
CA PRO A 181 -12.23 -20.55 11.76
C PRO A 181 -10.92 -20.56 12.56
N SER A 182 -9.77 -20.65 11.91
CA SER A 182 -8.45 -20.54 12.57
C SER A 182 -8.12 -19.10 12.99
N VAL A 183 -8.88 -18.11 12.49
CA VAL A 183 -8.74 -16.71 12.88
C VAL A 183 -9.16 -16.55 14.35
N PRO A 184 -8.28 -16.00 15.23
CA PRO A 184 -8.62 -15.82 16.64
C PRO A 184 -9.79 -14.85 16.83
N PRO A 185 -10.61 -15.03 17.88
CA PRO A 185 -11.67 -14.09 18.22
C PRO A 185 -11.10 -12.74 18.63
N LEU A 186 -11.82 -11.66 18.36
CA LEU A 186 -11.47 -10.33 18.84
C LEU A 186 -11.75 -10.20 20.34
N PRO A 187 -10.89 -9.49 21.09
CA PRO A 187 -11.21 -9.07 22.46
C PRO A 187 -12.41 -8.12 22.47
N GLU A 188 -13.16 -8.16 23.56
CA GLU A 188 -14.24 -7.18 23.78
C GLU A 188 -13.66 -5.77 23.93
N VAL A 189 -14.34 -4.79 23.34
CA VAL A 189 -14.00 -3.37 23.48
C VAL A 189 -14.50 -2.86 24.82
N VAL A 190 -13.59 -2.35 25.64
CA VAL A 190 -13.97 -1.59 26.84
C VAL A 190 -14.45 -0.20 26.40
N LYS A 191 -15.74 0.04 26.49
CA LYS A 191 -16.32 1.35 26.17
C LYS A 191 -15.77 2.39 27.15
N GLN A 192 -15.01 3.34 26.62
CA GLN A 192 -14.63 4.52 27.39
C GLN A 192 -15.89 5.29 27.75
N GLN A 193 -16.09 5.58 29.01
CA GLN A 193 -17.03 6.61 29.42
C GLN A 193 -16.40 7.96 28.99
N ARG A 194 -16.76 8.39 27.79
CA ARG A 194 -16.36 9.74 27.36
C ARG A 194 -16.97 10.75 28.31
N PRO A 195 -16.15 11.66 28.92
CA PRO A 195 -16.72 12.72 29.73
C PRO A 195 -17.81 13.45 28.96
N ALA A 196 -18.96 13.64 29.56
CA ALA A 196 -20.11 14.33 28.93
C ALA A 196 -19.77 15.76 28.44
N ASN A 197 -18.62 16.30 28.81
CA ASN A 197 -18.16 17.65 28.54
C ASN A 197 -16.97 17.73 27.57
N ARG A 198 -16.76 16.77 26.69
CA ARG A 198 -15.97 17.10 25.51
C ARG A 198 -16.79 18.13 24.73
N GLY A 199 -16.45 19.42 24.96
CA GLY A 199 -16.93 20.48 24.12
C GLY A 199 -16.76 20.04 22.66
N THR A 200 -17.84 19.97 21.93
CA THR A 200 -17.76 19.79 20.49
C THR A 200 -16.90 20.95 20.00
N LEU A 201 -15.66 20.65 19.60
CA LEU A 201 -14.91 21.61 18.80
C LEU A 201 -15.86 22.00 17.67
N PRO A 202 -16.13 23.31 17.48
CA PRO A 202 -16.96 23.72 16.37
C PRO A 202 -16.32 23.10 15.13
N THR A 203 -17.08 22.27 14.42
CA THR A 203 -16.66 21.78 13.13
C THR A 203 -16.36 23.02 12.30
N PRO A 204 -15.12 23.23 11.83
CA PRO A 204 -14.85 24.38 10.97
C PRO A 204 -15.70 24.20 9.73
N THR A 205 -16.78 24.96 9.66
CA THR A 205 -17.59 25.05 8.46
C THR A 205 -16.84 25.97 7.50
N PHE A 206 -16.13 25.42 6.56
CA PHE A 206 -15.62 26.14 5.39
C PHE A 206 -16.77 26.53 4.46
N GLY A 207 -17.78 27.22 5.01
CA GLY A 207 -18.94 27.62 4.26
C GLY A 207 -19.78 26.47 3.71
N THR A 208 -20.95 26.80 3.21
CA THR A 208 -21.85 25.86 2.51
C THR A 208 -21.56 25.80 1.01
N SER A 209 -20.31 26.06 0.59
CA SER A 209 -19.96 25.96 -0.81
C SER A 209 -20.08 24.51 -1.26
N THR A 210 -20.92 24.27 -2.25
CA THR A 210 -20.93 22.98 -2.97
C THR A 210 -19.53 22.72 -3.48
N PRO A 211 -18.94 21.53 -3.22
CA PRO A 211 -17.64 21.20 -3.76
C PRO A 211 -17.61 21.45 -5.27
N PRO A 212 -16.53 22.01 -5.82
CA PRO A 212 -16.43 22.22 -7.24
C PRO A 212 -16.58 20.88 -7.97
N LYS A 213 -17.36 20.87 -9.04
CA LYS A 213 -17.49 19.68 -9.87
C LYS A 213 -16.27 19.56 -10.78
N SER A 214 -15.72 18.37 -10.88
CA SER A 214 -14.72 18.06 -11.89
C SER A 214 -15.33 18.15 -13.29
N SER A 215 -14.54 18.58 -14.26
CA SER A 215 -14.85 18.44 -15.68
C SER A 215 -14.47 17.07 -16.26
N LEU A 216 -13.75 16.26 -15.49
CA LEU A 216 -13.36 14.92 -15.87
C LEU A 216 -14.53 13.92 -15.75
N SER A 217 -14.45 12.81 -16.47
CA SER A 217 -15.42 11.71 -16.34
C SER A 217 -15.52 11.23 -14.88
N SER A 218 -16.74 10.96 -14.44
CA SER A 218 -17.02 10.32 -13.15
C SER A 218 -16.34 8.95 -12.97
N ASP A 219 -15.92 8.34 -14.06
CA ASP A 219 -15.20 7.06 -14.02
C ASP A 219 -13.74 7.22 -13.54
N PHE A 220 -13.20 8.43 -13.61
CA PHE A 220 -11.79 8.68 -13.30
C PHE A 220 -11.56 9.31 -11.94
N VAL A 221 -12.50 10.09 -11.46
CA VAL A 221 -12.35 10.87 -10.22
C VAL A 221 -13.41 10.52 -9.19
N VAL A 222 -13.17 10.91 -7.94
CA VAL A 222 -14.10 10.70 -6.83
C VAL A 222 -15.40 11.48 -7.09
N THR A 223 -16.53 10.80 -6.98
CA THR A 223 -17.87 11.36 -7.22
C THR A 223 -18.86 10.93 -6.15
N GLY A 224 -20.12 11.36 -6.28
CA GLY A 224 -21.21 10.99 -5.37
C GLY A 224 -20.99 11.47 -3.94
N ALA A 225 -21.35 10.68 -2.97
CA ALA A 225 -21.22 11.02 -1.54
C ALA A 225 -19.76 11.25 -1.13
N GLY A 226 -18.80 10.55 -1.75
CA GLY A 226 -17.37 10.71 -1.49
C GLY A 226 -16.86 12.10 -1.83
N ALA A 227 -17.39 12.73 -2.88
CA ALA A 227 -16.99 14.07 -3.30
C ALA A 227 -17.31 15.17 -2.28
N ALA A 228 -18.22 14.93 -1.34
CA ALA A 228 -18.53 15.87 -0.27
C ALA A 228 -17.41 15.98 0.78
N HIS A 229 -16.46 15.07 0.79
CA HIS A 229 -15.38 14.97 1.79
C HIS A 229 -13.99 15.27 1.22
N ILE A 230 -13.89 15.68 -0.04
CA ILE A 230 -12.63 16.01 -0.70
C ILE A 230 -12.59 17.49 -1.06
N PHE A 231 -11.38 18.06 -1.05
CA PHE A 231 -11.14 19.46 -1.44
C PHE A 231 -10.75 19.63 -2.91
N ASP A 232 -10.22 18.59 -3.53
CA ASP A 232 -9.84 18.59 -4.94
C ASP A 232 -10.85 17.77 -5.76
N ALA A 233 -11.60 18.45 -6.62
CA ALA A 233 -12.59 17.82 -7.47
C ALA A 233 -11.99 16.80 -8.46
N ASN A 234 -10.68 16.88 -8.71
CA ASN A 234 -9.95 16.01 -9.62
C ASN A 234 -9.20 14.87 -8.90
N GLN A 235 -9.55 14.54 -7.67
CA GLN A 235 -8.94 13.45 -6.95
C GLN A 235 -9.26 12.12 -7.65
N ILE A 236 -8.21 11.32 -7.95
CA ILE A 236 -8.37 10.01 -8.58
C ILE A 236 -9.25 9.07 -7.73
N SER A 237 -10.16 8.34 -8.37
CA SER A 237 -10.99 7.34 -7.69
C SER A 237 -10.21 6.06 -7.38
N LEU A 238 -10.61 5.33 -6.33
CA LEU A 238 -10.05 4.02 -6.02
C LEU A 238 -10.22 3.03 -7.17
N ALA A 239 -11.36 3.08 -7.87
CA ALA A 239 -11.62 2.20 -9.01
C ALA A 239 -10.60 2.41 -10.15
N SER A 240 -10.28 3.66 -10.48
CA SER A 240 -9.26 4.00 -11.47
C SER A 240 -7.86 3.60 -11.02
N ALA A 241 -7.53 3.83 -9.75
CA ALA A 241 -6.25 3.44 -9.18
C ALA A 241 -6.04 1.91 -9.22
N LYS A 242 -7.05 1.14 -8.81
CA LYS A 242 -7.05 -0.34 -8.91
C LYS A 242 -6.88 -0.81 -10.36
N LYS A 243 -7.62 -0.22 -11.30
CA LYS A 243 -7.53 -0.59 -12.72
C LYS A 243 -6.14 -0.34 -13.29
N LEU A 244 -5.51 0.79 -12.94
CA LEU A 244 -4.15 1.14 -13.32
C LEU A 244 -3.15 0.10 -12.80
N VAL A 245 -3.17 -0.17 -11.48
CA VAL A 245 -2.18 -1.05 -10.85
C VAL A 245 -2.37 -2.50 -11.30
N ARG A 246 -3.60 -2.98 -11.45
CA ARG A 246 -3.88 -4.33 -11.97
C ARG A 246 -3.33 -4.53 -13.38
N ALA A 247 -3.50 -3.56 -14.29
CA ALA A 247 -2.98 -3.67 -15.64
C ALA A 247 -1.44 -3.67 -15.67
N CYS A 248 -0.79 -2.84 -14.85
CA CYS A 248 0.66 -2.86 -14.65
C CYS A 248 1.12 -4.22 -14.11
N ARG A 249 0.45 -4.75 -13.08
CA ARG A 249 0.74 -6.06 -12.50
C ARG A 249 0.62 -7.20 -13.54
N ASP A 250 -0.46 -7.20 -14.31
CA ASP A 250 -0.70 -8.23 -15.32
C ASP A 250 0.34 -8.16 -16.43
N TRP A 251 0.75 -6.95 -16.83
CA TRP A 251 1.83 -6.72 -17.78
C TRP A 251 3.19 -7.21 -17.22
N ALA A 252 3.46 -6.98 -15.93
CA ALA A 252 4.63 -7.47 -15.23
C ALA A 252 4.67 -9.00 -15.20
N ALA A 253 3.57 -9.61 -14.78
CA ALA A 253 3.42 -11.06 -14.70
C ALA A 253 3.62 -11.73 -16.07
N ALA A 254 3.11 -11.15 -17.15
CA ALA A 254 3.30 -11.65 -18.52
C ALA A 254 4.77 -11.65 -18.97
N LYS A 255 5.63 -10.86 -18.32
CA LYS A 255 7.08 -10.81 -18.53
C LYS A 255 7.88 -11.66 -17.53
N GLY A 256 7.20 -12.38 -16.66
CA GLY A 256 7.83 -13.17 -15.60
C GLY A 256 8.50 -12.31 -14.52
N ALA A 257 8.08 -11.05 -14.39
CA ALA A 257 8.59 -10.10 -13.42
C ALA A 257 7.58 -9.80 -12.32
N THR A 258 8.06 -9.21 -11.23
CA THR A 258 7.24 -8.75 -10.11
C THR A 258 7.46 -7.26 -9.88
N MET A 259 6.46 -6.57 -9.34
CA MET A 259 6.52 -5.14 -9.08
C MET A 259 5.88 -4.76 -7.74
N SER A 260 6.24 -3.58 -7.25
CA SER A 260 5.48 -2.79 -6.28
C SER A 260 4.99 -1.52 -6.96
N ALA A 261 3.75 -1.14 -6.75
CA ALA A 261 3.17 0.08 -7.32
C ALA A 261 2.35 0.86 -6.29
N TYR A 262 2.49 2.17 -6.31
CA TYR A 262 1.72 3.11 -5.50
C TYR A 262 0.99 4.09 -6.39
N VAL A 263 -0.27 4.37 -6.06
CA VAL A 263 -1.05 5.48 -6.62
C VAL A 263 -1.34 6.46 -5.49
N LEU A 264 -0.93 7.70 -5.69
CA LEU A 264 -1.18 8.82 -4.79
C LEU A 264 -2.16 9.80 -5.43
N ASP A 265 -2.95 10.48 -4.61
CA ASP A 265 -3.77 11.60 -5.07
C ASP A 265 -2.95 12.90 -5.20
N ASN A 266 -3.61 14.01 -5.54
CA ASN A 266 -2.98 15.32 -5.70
C ASN A 266 -2.39 15.89 -4.41
N ALA A 267 -2.88 15.45 -3.25
CA ALA A 267 -2.33 15.84 -1.95
C ALA A 267 -1.10 15.01 -1.56
N GLY A 268 -0.82 13.93 -2.30
CA GLY A 268 0.26 12.99 -2.00
C GLY A 268 -0.15 11.87 -1.08
N GLU A 269 -1.46 11.72 -0.84
CA GLU A 269 -2.01 10.68 0.01
C GLU A 269 -2.24 9.39 -0.77
N MET A 270 -1.96 8.27 -0.15
CA MET A 270 -2.10 6.95 -0.78
C MET A 270 -3.57 6.64 -1.07
N VAL A 271 -3.85 6.24 -2.32
CA VAL A 271 -5.17 5.78 -2.77
C VAL A 271 -5.19 4.28 -2.90
N HIS A 272 -4.16 3.71 -3.53
CA HIS A 272 -4.04 2.27 -3.74
C HIS A 272 -2.58 1.85 -3.84
N MET A 273 -2.30 0.64 -3.39
CA MET A 273 -0.97 0.04 -3.44
C MET A 273 -1.07 -1.48 -3.55
N GLU A 274 -0.23 -2.06 -4.41
CA GLU A 274 0.00 -3.51 -4.47
C GLU A 274 1.50 -3.83 -4.50
N ARG A 275 1.90 -4.85 -3.76
CA ARG A 275 3.21 -5.50 -3.83
C ARG A 275 3.03 -6.94 -4.27
N MET A 276 3.55 -7.28 -5.45
CA MET A 276 3.57 -8.67 -5.91
C MET A 276 4.46 -9.53 -5.01
N ASP A 277 4.07 -10.78 -4.87
CA ASP A 277 4.84 -11.76 -4.09
C ASP A 277 6.28 -11.87 -4.62
N GLY A 278 7.23 -11.84 -3.70
CA GLY A 278 8.66 -11.86 -4.00
C GLY A 278 9.32 -10.50 -4.19
N GLN A 279 8.56 -9.40 -4.08
CA GLN A 279 9.16 -8.07 -4.03
C GLN A 279 9.77 -7.78 -2.66
N ILE A 280 10.96 -7.20 -2.67
CA ILE A 280 11.72 -6.84 -1.45
C ILE A 280 11.37 -5.44 -0.95
N SER A 281 11.68 -5.16 0.31
CA SER A 281 11.43 -3.86 0.96
C SER A 281 11.96 -2.66 0.17
N ASN A 282 13.14 -2.79 -0.45
CA ASN A 282 13.72 -1.72 -1.25
C ASN A 282 12.79 -1.27 -2.37
N ASP A 283 12.17 -2.22 -3.09
CA ASP A 283 11.31 -1.91 -4.23
C ASP A 283 9.96 -1.35 -3.80
N VAL A 284 9.48 -1.76 -2.63
CA VAL A 284 8.29 -1.15 -1.99
C VAL A 284 8.56 0.33 -1.69
N HIS A 285 9.69 0.61 -1.04
CA HIS A 285 10.05 1.97 -0.65
C HIS A 285 10.34 2.87 -1.85
N THR A 286 11.10 2.37 -2.82
CA THR A 286 11.44 3.16 -4.02
C THR A 286 10.23 3.43 -4.91
N ALA A 287 9.25 2.53 -4.99
CA ALA A 287 8.01 2.79 -5.71
C ALA A 287 7.24 3.98 -5.11
N LEU A 288 7.12 4.05 -3.78
CA LEU A 288 6.52 5.19 -3.10
C LEU A 288 7.29 6.50 -3.37
N LEU A 289 8.62 6.48 -3.25
CA LEU A 289 9.46 7.65 -3.52
C LEU A 289 9.34 8.14 -4.97
N LYS A 290 9.24 7.23 -5.95
CA LYS A 290 9.01 7.56 -7.36
C LYS A 290 7.67 8.25 -7.56
N ALA A 291 6.58 7.74 -6.95
CA ALA A 291 5.27 8.38 -7.01
C ALA A 291 5.30 9.79 -6.42
N GLN A 292 5.86 9.97 -5.22
CA GLN A 292 6.00 11.26 -4.55
C GLN A 292 6.86 12.24 -5.36
N THR A 293 7.91 11.74 -6.00
CA THR A 293 8.80 12.55 -6.84
C THR A 293 8.07 13.04 -8.09
N ALA A 294 7.36 12.14 -8.80
CA ALA A 294 6.58 12.49 -9.98
C ALA A 294 5.47 13.51 -9.66
N LEU A 295 4.81 13.35 -8.51
CA LEU A 295 3.78 14.28 -8.03
C LEU A 295 4.35 15.69 -7.82
N LYS A 296 5.49 15.80 -7.14
CA LYS A 296 6.12 17.09 -6.81
C LYS A 296 6.74 17.77 -8.04
N LEU A 297 7.36 17.00 -8.93
CA LEU A 297 8.01 17.53 -10.13
C LEU A 297 7.00 17.77 -11.27
N ARG A 298 5.83 17.13 -11.24
CA ARG A 298 4.82 17.14 -12.31
C ARG A 298 5.39 16.69 -13.67
N GLU A 299 6.35 15.79 -13.62
CA GLU A 299 6.99 15.17 -14.78
C GLU A 299 7.44 13.74 -14.44
N PRO A 300 7.58 12.86 -15.45
CA PRO A 300 8.14 11.53 -15.22
C PRO A 300 9.54 11.61 -14.60
N THR A 301 9.81 10.75 -13.63
CA THR A 301 11.09 10.75 -12.91
C THR A 301 12.28 10.47 -13.80
N SER A 302 12.09 9.67 -14.87
CA SER A 302 13.12 9.38 -15.89
C SER A 302 13.58 10.61 -16.68
N ILE A 303 12.67 11.55 -16.95
CA ILE A 303 13.00 12.78 -17.72
C ILE A 303 14.01 13.61 -16.93
N ARG A 304 13.72 13.89 -15.65
CA ARG A 304 14.65 14.65 -14.80
C ARG A 304 15.94 13.88 -14.58
N GLY A 305 15.88 12.58 -14.38
CA GLY A 305 17.05 11.72 -14.23
C GLY A 305 17.97 11.78 -15.45
N THR A 306 17.41 11.67 -16.66
CA THR A 306 18.15 11.76 -17.92
C THR A 306 18.77 13.14 -18.12
N GLN A 307 18.03 14.22 -17.82
CA GLN A 307 18.57 15.58 -17.91
C GLN A 307 19.78 15.78 -16.98
N MET A 308 19.73 15.23 -15.78
CA MET A 308 20.86 15.33 -14.83
C MET A 308 22.06 14.53 -15.28
N LEU A 309 21.87 13.32 -15.81
CA LEU A 309 22.96 12.51 -16.37
C LEU A 309 23.63 13.21 -17.56
N ASN A 310 22.83 13.75 -18.48
CA ASN A 310 23.34 14.48 -19.66
C ASN A 310 24.08 15.77 -19.27
N ALA A 311 23.73 16.36 -18.14
CA ALA A 311 24.46 17.53 -17.61
C ALA A 311 25.75 17.16 -16.86
N GLY A 312 26.18 15.89 -16.89
CA GLY A 312 27.41 15.43 -16.21
C GLY A 312 27.30 15.47 -14.67
N ARG A 313 26.08 15.48 -14.13
CA ARG A 313 25.84 15.49 -12.70
C ARG A 313 25.96 14.09 -12.10
N PRO A 314 26.18 13.97 -10.77
CA PRO A 314 26.14 12.68 -10.07
C PRO A 314 24.84 11.91 -10.37
N SER A 315 24.89 10.59 -10.19
CA SER A 315 23.74 9.71 -10.44
C SER A 315 22.44 10.29 -9.87
N PRO A 316 21.35 10.33 -10.64
CA PRO A 316 20.05 10.81 -10.16
C PRO A 316 19.54 10.06 -8.93
N ARG A 317 19.91 8.78 -8.79
CA ARG A 317 19.55 7.93 -7.64
C ARG A 317 20.16 8.46 -6.33
N ASN A 318 21.35 9.07 -6.39
CA ASN A 318 22.05 9.53 -5.19
C ASN A 318 21.70 10.98 -4.82
N LEU A 319 21.45 11.82 -5.82
CA LEU A 319 21.24 13.25 -5.59
C LEU A 319 19.85 13.58 -5.04
N GLY A 320 18.82 12.98 -5.60
CA GLY A 320 17.43 13.24 -5.21
C GLY A 320 17.15 12.90 -3.75
N PRO A 321 17.42 11.67 -3.27
CA PRO A 321 17.23 11.30 -1.89
C PRO A 321 17.96 12.18 -0.89
N ASN A 322 19.18 12.57 -1.22
CA ASN A 322 20.04 13.36 -0.31
C ASN A 322 19.58 14.81 -0.17
N MET A 323 18.99 15.40 -1.21
CA MET A 323 18.66 16.83 -1.20
C MET A 323 17.17 17.11 -0.94
N PHE A 324 16.27 16.36 -1.57
CA PHE A 324 14.86 16.69 -1.59
C PHE A 324 13.95 15.49 -1.31
N ASN A 325 14.51 14.36 -0.94
CA ASN A 325 13.82 13.09 -0.89
C ASN A 325 13.16 12.72 -2.24
N PHE A 326 13.85 13.03 -3.34
CA PHE A 326 13.45 12.65 -4.69
C PHE A 326 14.16 11.39 -5.15
N TYR A 327 13.46 10.56 -5.90
CA TYR A 327 14.02 9.36 -6.51
C TYR A 327 13.87 9.46 -8.03
N LEU A 328 14.95 9.82 -8.71
CA LEU A 328 14.96 10.23 -10.12
C LEU A 328 15.24 9.07 -11.09
N ASP A 329 14.95 7.85 -10.70
CA ASP A 329 14.97 6.69 -11.59
C ASP A 329 13.60 6.50 -12.26
N SER A 330 13.56 5.79 -13.40
CA SER A 330 12.33 5.54 -14.15
C SER A 330 11.25 4.84 -13.31
N GLY A 331 9.98 5.08 -13.62
CA GLY A 331 8.84 4.42 -12.99
C GLY A 331 7.90 5.33 -12.21
N GLY A 332 8.25 6.60 -11.98
CA GLY A 332 7.34 7.60 -11.43
C GLY A 332 6.72 8.44 -12.53
N ILE A 333 5.38 8.48 -12.62
CA ILE A 333 4.65 9.24 -13.65
C ILE A 333 3.51 10.03 -13.00
N PRO A 334 3.36 11.36 -13.26
CA PRO A 334 2.15 12.08 -12.89
C PRO A 334 0.95 11.55 -13.69
N ILE A 335 -0.16 11.33 -13.02
CA ILE A 335 -1.41 10.93 -13.67
C ILE A 335 -2.13 12.18 -14.14
N VAL A 336 -2.10 12.40 -15.45
CA VAL A 336 -2.76 13.54 -16.10
C VAL A 336 -3.82 13.03 -17.05
N VAL A 337 -5.06 13.46 -16.85
CA VAL A 337 -6.25 13.06 -17.61
C VAL A 337 -6.89 14.31 -18.19
N ASP A 338 -7.07 14.36 -19.52
CA ASP A 338 -7.61 15.53 -20.25
C ASP A 338 -6.91 16.86 -19.84
N GLY A 339 -5.58 16.80 -19.64
CA GLY A 339 -4.77 17.95 -19.27
C GLY A 339 -4.82 18.32 -17.78
N GLN A 340 -5.57 17.60 -16.95
CA GLN A 340 -5.68 17.84 -15.51
C GLN A 340 -4.95 16.74 -14.73
N MET A 341 -4.13 17.15 -13.77
CA MET A 341 -3.44 16.23 -12.88
C MET A 341 -4.41 15.70 -11.82
N VAL A 342 -4.50 14.38 -11.69
CA VAL A 342 -5.38 13.70 -10.73
C VAL A 342 -4.61 12.93 -9.66
N GLY A 343 -3.29 12.85 -9.79
CA GLY A 343 -2.42 12.14 -8.86
C GLY A 343 -1.08 11.76 -9.48
N ALA A 344 -0.43 10.74 -8.92
CA ALA A 344 0.79 10.17 -9.48
C ALA A 344 0.86 8.66 -9.22
N VAL A 345 1.57 7.94 -10.10
CA VAL A 345 1.91 6.53 -9.92
C VAL A 345 3.42 6.36 -9.81
N GLY A 346 3.86 5.43 -8.97
CA GLY A 346 5.26 5.00 -8.88
C GLY A 346 5.35 3.49 -8.91
N VAL A 347 6.24 2.95 -9.73
CA VAL A 347 6.48 1.52 -9.90
C VAL A 347 7.94 1.21 -9.68
N SER A 348 8.23 0.08 -9.03
CA SER A 348 9.58 -0.45 -8.85
C SER A 348 9.58 -1.97 -8.85
N GLY A 349 10.65 -2.57 -9.33
CA GLY A 349 10.84 -4.01 -9.34
C GLY A 349 11.38 -4.59 -10.64
N PHE A 350 11.53 -3.77 -11.68
CA PHE A 350 12.10 -4.17 -12.95
C PHE A 350 13.48 -3.53 -13.18
N ASP A 351 14.24 -4.14 -14.07
CA ASP A 351 15.48 -3.58 -14.59
C ASP A 351 15.24 -2.75 -15.85
N GLY A 352 16.13 -1.78 -16.10
CA GLY A 352 16.28 -1.12 -17.39
C GLY A 352 15.10 -0.30 -17.90
N GLY A 353 14.40 0.42 -17.01
CA GLY A 353 13.32 1.34 -17.42
C GLY A 353 11.96 0.67 -17.62
N GLN A 354 11.84 -0.62 -17.34
CA GLN A 354 10.58 -1.35 -17.48
C GLN A 354 9.54 -0.93 -16.43
N ASP A 355 9.94 -0.39 -15.28
CA ASP A 355 9.05 0.19 -14.27
C ASP A 355 8.13 1.24 -14.89
N GLU A 356 8.69 2.10 -15.74
CA GLU A 356 7.93 3.16 -16.40
C GLU A 356 6.99 2.62 -17.48
N ASN A 357 7.41 1.59 -18.23
CA ASN A 357 6.55 0.93 -19.20
C ASN A 357 5.34 0.27 -18.53
N CYS A 358 5.53 -0.34 -17.37
CA CYS A 358 4.45 -0.91 -16.56
C CYS A 358 3.44 0.19 -16.15
N ALA A 359 3.93 1.32 -15.65
CA ALA A 359 3.07 2.46 -15.31
C ALA A 359 2.30 2.99 -16.54
N ILE A 360 2.95 3.09 -17.71
CA ILE A 360 2.32 3.51 -18.96
C ILE A 360 1.20 2.56 -19.39
N GLU A 361 1.43 1.26 -19.32
CA GLU A 361 0.37 0.27 -19.63
C GLU A 361 -0.79 0.36 -18.65
N GLY A 362 -0.49 0.61 -17.38
CA GLY A 362 -1.52 0.90 -16.36
C GLY A 362 -2.35 2.14 -16.70
N LEU A 363 -1.69 3.24 -17.07
CA LEU A 363 -2.36 4.49 -17.46
C LEU A 363 -3.26 4.30 -18.69
N LYS A 364 -2.76 3.62 -19.73
CA LYS A 364 -3.55 3.28 -20.94
C LYS A 364 -4.80 2.48 -20.59
N ALA A 365 -4.64 1.47 -19.73
CA ALA A 365 -5.76 0.63 -19.34
C ALA A 365 -6.80 1.40 -18.54
N ALA A 366 -6.37 2.27 -17.60
CA ALA A 366 -7.28 3.00 -16.73
C ALA A 366 -8.02 4.13 -17.45
N PHE A 367 -7.31 4.90 -18.30
CA PHE A 367 -7.81 6.17 -18.83
C PHE A 367 -7.91 6.22 -20.36
N GLY A 368 -7.37 5.22 -21.07
CA GLY A 368 -7.40 5.20 -22.54
C GLY A 368 -6.73 6.43 -23.15
N ASP A 369 -7.39 7.03 -24.14
CA ASP A 369 -6.91 8.22 -24.86
C ASP A 369 -6.98 9.50 -24.03
N HIS A 370 -7.61 9.47 -22.85
CA HIS A 370 -7.67 10.61 -21.92
C HIS A 370 -6.36 10.77 -21.14
N ALA A 371 -5.52 9.71 -21.06
CA ALA A 371 -4.25 9.77 -20.35
C ALA A 371 -3.21 10.55 -21.16
N LEU A 372 -2.58 11.54 -20.54
CA LEU A 372 -1.36 12.14 -21.08
C LEU A 372 -0.18 11.21 -20.80
N LEU A 373 0.27 10.51 -21.82
CA LEU A 373 1.42 9.61 -21.70
C LEU A 373 2.74 10.35 -21.91
N PRO A 374 3.84 9.92 -21.25
CA PRO A 374 5.15 10.48 -21.50
C PRO A 374 5.56 10.34 -22.97
N VAL A 375 6.00 11.44 -23.55
CA VAL A 375 6.60 11.45 -24.90
C VAL A 375 8.09 11.65 -24.74
N TYR A 376 8.85 10.63 -25.11
CA TYR A 376 10.32 10.69 -25.12
C TYR A 376 10.74 11.22 -26.47
N GLY A 377 11.25 12.45 -26.48
CA GLY A 377 11.93 12.98 -27.67
C GLY A 377 13.23 12.21 -27.96
N PRO A 378 13.80 12.30 -29.19
CA PRO A 378 15.12 11.78 -29.45
C PRO A 378 16.10 12.35 -28.44
N ALA A 379 17.08 11.54 -28.01
CA ALA A 379 18.05 11.91 -26.98
C ALA A 379 18.67 13.28 -27.32
N GLY A 380 18.36 14.31 -26.53
CA GLY A 380 18.81 15.69 -26.75
C GLY A 380 17.71 16.72 -27.08
N ALA A 381 16.49 16.31 -27.34
CA ALA A 381 15.37 17.24 -27.49
C ALA A 381 14.87 17.65 -26.09
N GLY A 382 15.16 18.86 -25.69
CA GLY A 382 14.53 19.50 -24.55
C GLY A 382 13.01 19.50 -24.72
N ARG A 383 12.26 19.69 -23.60
CA ARG A 383 10.82 19.75 -23.49
C ARG A 383 10.14 20.12 -24.81
N GLY A 384 9.26 19.27 -25.32
CA GLY A 384 8.25 19.72 -26.26
C GLY A 384 7.45 20.89 -25.63
N PRO A 385 6.97 21.84 -26.42
CA PRO A 385 6.23 22.98 -25.89
C PRO A 385 5.07 22.47 -25.02
N ALA A 386 4.97 23.06 -23.81
CA ALA A 386 3.82 22.83 -22.97
C ALA A 386 2.54 23.06 -23.81
N PRO A 387 1.51 22.20 -23.68
CA PRO A 387 0.26 22.46 -24.35
C PRO A 387 -0.22 23.85 -23.97
N ALA A 388 -0.57 24.66 -24.96
CA ALA A 388 -1.07 26.00 -24.74
C ALA A 388 -2.28 25.92 -23.80
N PRO A 389 -2.38 26.81 -22.79
CA PRO A 389 -3.55 26.84 -21.94
C PRO A 389 -4.79 27.00 -22.83
N SER A 390 -5.72 26.05 -22.72
CA SER A 390 -7.00 26.15 -23.41
C SER A 390 -7.63 27.49 -22.99
N ALA A 391 -7.84 28.36 -23.98
CA ALA A 391 -8.53 29.63 -23.76
C ALA A 391 -9.92 29.32 -23.20
N GLN A 392 -10.09 29.56 -21.90
CA GLN A 392 -11.41 29.61 -21.32
C GLN A 392 -12.12 30.86 -21.90
N ARG A 393 -13.16 30.62 -22.66
CA ARG A 393 -14.21 31.59 -22.96
C ARG A 393 -15.43 31.30 -22.13
#